data_ef8d29dd57acbc7dab3c557f86b5ad41
#
_entry.id   ef8d29dd57acbc7dab3c557f86b5ad41
#
_cell.length_a   1.000
_cell.length_b   1.000
_cell.length_c   1.000
_cell.angle_alpha   90.00
_cell.angle_beta   90.00
_cell.angle_gamma   90.00
#
_symmetry.space_group_name_H-M   'P 1'
#
loop_
_entity.id
_entity.type
_entity.pdbx_description
1 polymer ?
#
loop_
_entity_poly.entity_id
_entity_poly.type
_entity_poly.pdbx_seq_one_letter_code
_entity_poly.pdbx_strand_id
1 'polypeptide(L)'
;MGQKATFGDDRSLTNYVVEHYRTSYQDAAICSTIVPTSQKQFMRQQMRWKRSWLRESLRACAFMWKKQPFMALSFYVGVLVPLIAPIIVLYNLVYIPVVRHVFPATFLIGILMMSLMMCFAQLILKKSSLWIYGFLFCVYYEVILLWQMLWAWITFWVNDWGTRGKGKKRSAEALRNTVPREAENYG
;
A
#
# COMPACT_ATOMS: atom_id res chain seq x y z
N MET A 1 2.55 10.25 -24.66
CA MET A 1 1.33 10.57 -23.87
C MET A 1 1.74 11.05 -22.49
N GLY A 2 1.70 12.36 -22.24
CA GLY A 2 2.10 12.95 -20.95
C GLY A 2 1.00 12.77 -19.91
N GLN A 3 1.00 11.66 -19.19
CA GLN A 3 0.18 11.56 -17.99
C GLN A 3 0.83 12.38 -16.87
N LYS A 4 0.03 13.21 -16.18
CA LYS A 4 0.50 13.93 -14.98
C LYS A 4 1.04 12.92 -13.97
N ALA A 5 2.24 13.18 -13.42
CA ALA A 5 2.82 12.38 -12.37
C ALA A 5 1.83 12.23 -11.21
N THR A 6 1.46 10.99 -10.92
CA THR A 6 0.56 10.62 -9.83
C THR A 6 1.35 9.89 -8.74
N PHE A 7 0.79 9.74 -7.54
CA PHE A 7 1.45 8.93 -6.52
C PHE A 7 1.59 7.46 -7.00
N GLY A 8 2.74 6.82 -6.72
CA GLY A 8 3.10 5.49 -7.17
C GLY A 8 4.04 5.49 -8.37
N ASP A 9 4.76 6.60 -8.58
CA ASP A 9 5.75 6.77 -9.65
C ASP A 9 6.85 5.69 -9.58
N ASP A 10 7.24 5.26 -8.38
CA ASP A 10 8.16 4.16 -8.12
C ASP A 10 7.67 2.85 -8.75
N ARG A 11 6.41 2.49 -8.53
CA ARG A 11 5.80 1.28 -9.08
C ARG A 11 5.55 1.38 -10.58
N SER A 12 5.12 2.54 -11.07
CA SER A 12 5.00 2.83 -12.51
C SER A 12 6.33 2.67 -13.23
N LEU A 13 7.40 3.21 -12.66
CA LEU A 13 8.76 3.07 -13.20
C LEU A 13 9.20 1.60 -13.20
N THR A 14 8.97 0.89 -12.08
CA THR A 14 9.28 -0.53 -11.99
C THR A 14 8.53 -1.34 -13.06
N ASN A 15 7.25 -1.10 -13.26
CA ASN A 15 6.47 -1.77 -14.30
C ASN A 15 7.03 -1.50 -15.70
N TYR A 16 7.38 -0.26 -16.00
CA TYR A 16 8.00 0.11 -17.28
C TYR A 16 9.34 -0.62 -17.49
N VAL A 17 10.19 -0.64 -16.47
CA VAL A 17 11.48 -1.33 -16.55
C VAL A 17 11.30 -2.83 -16.70
N VAL A 18 10.40 -3.45 -15.93
CA VAL A 18 10.09 -4.87 -16.03
C VAL A 18 9.51 -5.21 -17.40
N GLU A 19 8.70 -4.35 -17.99
CA GLU A 19 8.12 -4.57 -19.31
C GLU A 19 9.19 -4.65 -20.41
N HIS A 20 10.20 -3.76 -20.38
CA HIS A 20 11.15 -3.60 -21.47
C HIS A 20 12.52 -4.23 -21.20
N TYR A 21 12.91 -4.41 -19.95
CA TYR A 21 14.26 -4.83 -19.55
C TYR A 21 14.22 -6.01 -18.57
N ARG A 22 15.38 -6.66 -18.43
CA ARG A 22 15.58 -7.65 -17.37
C ARG A 22 15.91 -6.92 -16.07
N THR A 23 15.25 -7.33 -14.99
CA THR A 23 15.46 -6.79 -13.65
C THR A 23 16.00 -7.85 -12.72
N SER A 24 16.85 -7.45 -11.79
CA SER A 24 17.34 -8.31 -10.72
C SER A 24 17.18 -7.61 -9.37
N TYR A 25 17.15 -8.42 -8.31
CA TYR A 25 17.12 -7.92 -6.95
C TYR A 25 18.55 -7.72 -6.44
N GLN A 26 18.81 -6.60 -5.76
CA GLN A 26 20.08 -6.29 -5.13
C GLN A 26 19.87 -6.05 -3.63
N ASP A 27 20.35 -6.96 -2.81
CA ASP A 27 20.16 -6.94 -1.35
C ASP A 27 20.93 -5.79 -0.67
N ALA A 28 22.07 -5.40 -1.24
CA ALA A 28 22.89 -4.30 -0.72
C ALA A 28 22.30 -2.89 -0.99
N ALA A 29 21.26 -2.78 -1.81
CA ALA A 29 20.60 -1.51 -2.11
C ALA A 29 19.62 -1.13 -0.98
N ILE A 30 20.12 -0.48 0.06
CA ILE A 30 19.36 -0.09 1.24
C ILE A 30 18.85 1.34 1.09
N CYS A 31 17.55 1.54 1.29
CA CYS A 31 16.91 2.85 1.30
C CYS A 31 16.27 3.12 2.66
N SER A 32 16.51 4.29 3.22
CA SER A 32 15.91 4.74 4.47
C SER A 32 14.80 5.75 4.20
N THR A 33 13.68 5.62 4.89
CA THR A 33 12.53 6.52 4.76
C THR A 33 11.95 6.88 6.12
N ILE A 34 11.30 8.03 6.19
CA ILE A 34 10.63 8.48 7.41
C ILE A 34 9.22 7.85 7.45
N VAL A 35 8.92 7.17 8.55
CA VAL A 35 7.62 6.55 8.80
C VAL A 35 6.67 7.56 9.44
N PRO A 36 5.38 7.60 9.06
CA PRO A 36 4.40 8.48 9.71
C PRO A 36 4.23 8.10 11.18
N THR A 37 4.28 9.12 12.05
CA THR A 37 4.10 8.97 13.50
C THR A 37 2.63 9.08 13.93
N SER A 38 1.77 9.67 13.09
CA SER A 38 0.34 9.84 13.36
C SER A 38 -0.48 8.76 12.68
N GLN A 39 -1.41 8.13 13.42
CA GLN A 39 -2.36 7.14 12.91
C GLN A 39 -3.13 7.65 11.67
N LYS A 40 -3.62 8.88 11.71
CA LYS A 40 -4.34 9.50 10.61
C LYS A 40 -3.48 9.63 9.33
N GLN A 41 -2.21 9.97 9.50
CA GLN A 41 -1.25 10.08 8.40
C GLN A 41 -0.92 8.70 7.84
N PHE A 42 -0.74 7.70 8.70
CA PHE A 42 -0.53 6.31 8.32
C PHE A 42 -1.71 5.76 7.50
N MET A 43 -2.95 5.93 7.97
CA MET A 43 -4.15 5.48 7.27
C MET A 43 -4.29 6.12 5.87
N ARG A 44 -3.98 7.42 5.75
CA ARG A 44 -3.97 8.12 4.45
C ARG A 44 -2.88 7.58 3.52
N GLN A 45 -1.70 7.28 4.05
CA GLN A 45 -0.61 6.68 3.30
C GLN A 45 -0.99 5.29 2.78
N GLN A 46 -1.56 4.43 3.65
CA GLN A 46 -2.02 3.09 3.29
C GLN A 46 -3.11 3.12 2.20
N MET A 47 -4.08 4.01 2.32
CA MET A 47 -5.12 4.19 1.29
C MET A 47 -4.51 4.59 -0.06
N ARG A 48 -3.59 5.53 -0.05
CA ARG A 48 -2.89 5.98 -1.26
C ARG A 48 -2.09 4.84 -1.89
N TRP A 49 -1.39 4.04 -1.08
CA TRP A 49 -0.64 2.88 -1.57
C TRP A 49 -1.54 1.80 -2.18
N LYS A 50 -2.70 1.52 -1.56
CA LYS A 50 -3.66 0.55 -2.10
C LYS A 50 -4.25 0.99 -3.44
N ARG A 51 -4.61 2.27 -3.58
CA ARG A 51 -5.08 2.83 -4.85
C ARG A 51 -4.00 2.75 -5.94
N SER A 52 -2.76 3.13 -5.61
CA SER A 52 -1.63 3.02 -6.53
C SER A 52 -1.36 1.57 -6.91
N TRP A 53 -1.33 0.67 -5.90
CA TRP A 53 -1.13 -0.76 -6.13
C TRP A 53 -2.16 -1.33 -7.10
N LEU A 54 -3.43 -1.00 -6.94
CA LEU A 54 -4.49 -1.49 -7.80
C LEU A 54 -4.31 -1.01 -9.25
N ARG A 55 -4.08 0.28 -9.46
CA ARG A 55 -3.87 0.85 -10.81
C ARG A 55 -2.67 0.23 -11.51
N GLU A 56 -1.54 0.18 -10.83
CA GLU A 56 -0.31 -0.33 -11.41
C GLU A 56 -0.34 -1.84 -11.61
N SER A 57 -1.04 -2.59 -10.76
CA SER A 57 -1.29 -4.01 -10.96
C SER A 57 -2.16 -4.27 -12.19
N LEU A 58 -3.21 -3.49 -12.40
CA LEU A 58 -4.05 -3.58 -13.62
C LEU A 58 -3.25 -3.31 -14.89
N ARG A 59 -2.35 -2.32 -14.86
CA ARG A 59 -1.43 -2.06 -15.99
C ARG A 59 -0.46 -3.21 -16.24
N ALA A 60 0.13 -3.73 -15.16
CA ALA A 60 1.06 -4.85 -15.25
C ALA A 60 0.41 -6.14 -15.74
N CYS A 61 -0.86 -6.37 -15.44
CA CYS A 61 -1.63 -7.50 -15.97
C CYS A 61 -1.60 -7.57 -17.51
N ALA A 62 -1.50 -6.43 -18.20
CA ALA A 62 -1.52 -6.37 -19.65
C ALA A 62 -0.27 -7.02 -20.31
N PHE A 63 0.87 -7.03 -19.62
CA PHE A 63 2.12 -7.55 -20.18
C PHE A 63 2.75 -8.71 -19.38
N MET A 64 2.39 -8.88 -18.11
CA MET A 64 3.05 -9.84 -17.21
C MET A 64 2.94 -11.29 -17.68
N TRP A 65 1.87 -11.65 -18.38
CA TRP A 65 1.69 -12.99 -18.94
C TRP A 65 2.74 -13.37 -20.02
N LYS A 66 3.41 -12.36 -20.61
CA LYS A 66 4.50 -12.55 -21.59
C LYS A 66 5.87 -12.84 -20.94
N LYS A 67 5.95 -12.73 -19.61
CA LYS A 67 7.17 -12.95 -18.86
C LYS A 67 7.32 -14.43 -18.48
N GLN A 68 8.38 -14.74 -17.71
CA GLN A 68 8.59 -16.11 -17.26
C GLN A 68 7.36 -16.66 -16.51
N PRO A 69 6.96 -17.93 -16.76
CA PRO A 69 5.69 -18.48 -16.26
C PRO A 69 5.56 -18.45 -14.73
N PHE A 70 6.65 -18.75 -13.99
CA PHE A 70 6.64 -18.67 -12.52
C PHE A 70 6.49 -17.24 -12.00
N MET A 71 7.13 -16.28 -12.67
CA MET A 71 6.98 -14.86 -12.33
C MET A 71 5.55 -14.36 -12.62
N ALA A 72 5.00 -14.75 -13.76
CA ALA A 72 3.63 -14.43 -14.14
C ALA A 72 2.63 -15.03 -13.13
N LEU A 73 2.77 -16.30 -12.80
CA LEU A 73 1.93 -17.00 -11.82
C LEU A 73 1.99 -16.29 -10.46
N SER A 74 3.20 -16.05 -9.95
CA SER A 74 3.41 -15.34 -8.67
C SER A 74 2.77 -13.95 -8.67
N PHE A 75 2.89 -13.22 -9.77
CA PHE A 75 2.28 -11.91 -9.93
C PHE A 75 0.75 -11.99 -9.87
N TYR A 76 0.12 -12.86 -10.66
CA TYR A 76 -1.34 -12.97 -10.69
C TYR A 76 -1.91 -13.46 -9.37
N VAL A 77 -1.27 -14.42 -8.71
CA VAL A 77 -1.64 -14.84 -7.35
C VAL A 77 -1.50 -13.67 -6.38
N GLY A 78 -0.40 -12.92 -6.45
CA GLY A 78 -0.15 -11.72 -5.62
C GLY A 78 -1.14 -10.59 -5.85
N VAL A 79 -1.79 -10.52 -7.01
CA VAL A 79 -2.89 -9.58 -7.29
C VAL A 79 -4.22 -10.14 -6.83
N LEU A 80 -4.51 -11.40 -7.11
CA LEU A 80 -5.79 -12.04 -6.83
C LEU A 80 -6.06 -12.17 -5.34
N VAL A 81 -5.07 -12.60 -4.56
CA VAL A 81 -5.22 -12.83 -3.11
C VAL A 81 -5.69 -11.56 -2.37
N PRO A 82 -5.03 -10.39 -2.49
CA PRO A 82 -5.51 -9.17 -1.83
C PRO A 82 -6.87 -8.66 -2.32
N LEU A 83 -7.26 -9.01 -3.55
CA LEU A 83 -8.59 -8.66 -4.06
C LEU A 83 -9.68 -9.54 -3.43
N ILE A 84 -9.44 -10.83 -3.25
CA ILE A 84 -10.43 -11.77 -2.71
C ILE A 84 -10.44 -11.76 -1.18
N ALA A 85 -9.31 -11.49 -0.53
CA ALA A 85 -9.19 -11.56 0.93
C ALA A 85 -10.29 -10.81 1.70
N PRO A 86 -10.69 -9.56 1.38
CA PRO A 86 -11.76 -8.87 2.10
C PRO A 86 -13.10 -9.63 2.04
N ILE A 87 -13.40 -10.28 0.91
CA ILE A 87 -14.63 -11.05 0.72
C ILE A 87 -14.61 -12.31 1.59
N ILE A 88 -13.46 -13.01 1.61
CA ILE A 88 -13.28 -14.22 2.44
C ILE A 88 -13.41 -13.86 3.92
N VAL A 89 -12.81 -12.75 4.34
CA VAL A 89 -12.88 -12.29 5.74
C VAL A 89 -14.31 -11.91 6.12
N LEU A 90 -15.02 -11.18 5.28
CA LEU A 90 -16.44 -10.86 5.48
C LEU A 90 -17.29 -12.13 5.61
N TYR A 91 -17.10 -13.09 4.71
CA TYR A 91 -17.83 -14.34 4.74
C TYR A 91 -17.60 -15.10 6.05
N ASN A 92 -16.36 -15.25 6.49
CA ASN A 92 -16.03 -16.02 7.68
C ASN A 92 -16.33 -15.29 9.00
N LEU A 93 -16.07 -13.97 9.08
CA LEU A 93 -16.24 -13.22 10.34
C LEU A 93 -17.64 -12.60 10.51
N VAL A 94 -18.39 -12.42 9.43
CA VAL A 94 -19.72 -11.80 9.51
C VAL A 94 -20.81 -12.79 9.10
N TYR A 95 -20.75 -13.31 7.87
CA TYR A 95 -21.83 -14.15 7.35
C TYR A 95 -21.98 -15.47 8.13
N ILE A 96 -20.92 -16.21 8.39
CA ILE A 96 -20.99 -17.49 9.11
C ILE A 96 -21.54 -17.32 10.53
N PRO A 97 -21.02 -16.39 11.39
CA PRO A 97 -21.56 -16.21 12.73
C PRO A 97 -23.03 -15.72 12.75
N VAL A 98 -23.38 -14.79 11.85
CA VAL A 98 -24.72 -14.18 11.85
C VAL A 98 -25.77 -15.11 11.26
N VAL A 99 -25.48 -15.76 10.13
CA VAL A 99 -26.47 -16.56 9.39
C VAL A 99 -26.47 -18.03 9.83
N ARG A 100 -25.28 -18.58 10.09
CA ARG A 100 -25.14 -20.00 10.46
C ARG A 100 -25.06 -20.24 11.96
N HIS A 101 -24.93 -19.18 12.76
CA HIS A 101 -24.77 -19.26 14.23
C HIS A 101 -23.58 -20.15 14.65
N VAL A 102 -22.54 -20.22 13.80
CA VAL A 102 -21.35 -21.04 14.04
C VAL A 102 -20.16 -20.11 14.31
N PHE A 103 -19.42 -20.41 15.38
CA PHE A 103 -18.21 -19.65 15.69
C PHE A 103 -17.08 -19.98 14.68
N PRO A 104 -16.42 -19.00 14.03
CA PRO A 104 -15.47 -19.24 12.97
C PRO A 104 -14.06 -19.62 13.48
N ALA A 105 -13.99 -20.63 14.39
CA ALA A 105 -12.77 -21.03 15.06
C ALA A 105 -11.64 -21.38 14.07
N THR A 106 -11.95 -22.18 13.05
CA THR A 106 -10.95 -22.62 12.04
C THR A 106 -10.32 -21.44 11.31
N PHE A 107 -11.13 -20.43 10.95
CA PHE A 107 -10.65 -19.24 10.30
C PHE A 107 -9.74 -18.39 11.22
N LEU A 108 -10.14 -18.23 12.49
CA LEU A 108 -9.34 -17.51 13.50
C LEU A 108 -8.02 -18.22 13.80
N ILE A 109 -8.04 -19.55 13.89
CA ILE A 109 -6.81 -20.36 14.04
C ILE A 109 -5.90 -20.16 12.82
N GLY A 110 -6.45 -20.12 11.61
CA GLY A 110 -5.69 -19.84 10.39
C GLY A 110 -4.99 -18.47 10.43
N ILE A 111 -5.68 -17.41 10.83
CA ILE A 111 -5.08 -16.07 11.02
C ILE A 111 -3.99 -16.13 12.09
N LEU A 112 -4.22 -16.80 13.21
CA LEU A 112 -3.23 -16.94 14.28
C LEU A 112 -1.97 -17.66 13.76
N MET A 113 -2.13 -18.78 13.07
CA MET A 113 -1.01 -19.53 12.48
C MET A 113 -0.19 -18.70 11.49
N MET A 114 -0.87 -17.95 10.60
CA MET A 114 -0.19 -17.06 9.67
C MET A 114 0.56 -15.94 10.40
N SER A 115 -0.03 -15.35 11.43
CA SER A 115 0.61 -14.32 12.25
C SER A 115 1.85 -14.85 12.98
N LEU A 116 1.78 -16.04 13.54
CA LEU A 116 2.93 -16.70 14.16
C LEU A 116 4.02 -17.00 13.14
N MET A 117 3.67 -17.50 11.96
CA MET A 117 4.61 -17.78 10.88
C MET A 117 5.37 -16.51 10.45
N MET A 118 4.66 -15.36 10.33
CA MET A 118 5.29 -14.06 10.05
C MET A 118 6.22 -13.61 11.17
N CYS A 119 5.87 -13.84 12.44
CA CYS A 119 6.73 -13.55 13.59
C CYS A 119 8.00 -14.40 13.56
N PHE A 120 7.88 -15.71 13.30
CA PHE A 120 9.03 -16.60 13.16
C PHE A 120 9.93 -16.20 11.99
N ALA A 121 9.37 -15.89 10.84
CA ALA A 121 10.13 -15.41 9.70
C ALA A 121 10.92 -14.13 10.07
N GLN A 122 10.29 -13.19 10.76
CA GLN A 122 10.95 -11.95 11.22
C GLN A 122 12.06 -12.24 12.23
N LEU A 123 11.83 -13.16 13.17
CA LEU A 123 12.81 -13.55 14.18
C LEU A 123 14.03 -14.22 13.54
N ILE A 124 13.82 -15.16 12.62
CA ILE A 124 14.90 -15.96 12.01
C ILE A 124 15.67 -15.12 10.97
N LEU A 125 14.96 -14.44 10.07
CA LEU A 125 15.57 -13.74 8.93
C LEU A 125 16.16 -12.39 9.32
N LYS A 126 15.49 -11.65 10.20
CA LYS A 126 15.91 -10.29 10.58
C LYS A 126 16.60 -10.24 11.95
N LYS A 127 16.51 -11.30 12.77
CA LYS A 127 17.06 -11.37 14.15
C LYS A 127 16.69 -10.13 14.99
N SER A 128 15.52 -9.57 14.76
CA SER A 128 15.07 -8.32 15.36
C SER A 128 14.23 -8.61 16.60
N SER A 129 14.46 -7.86 17.69
CA SER A 129 13.62 -7.89 18.89
C SER A 129 12.18 -7.40 18.64
N LEU A 130 11.93 -6.81 17.48
CA LEU A 130 10.61 -6.28 17.09
C LEU A 130 9.66 -7.34 16.52
N TRP A 131 10.03 -8.64 16.57
CA TRP A 131 9.22 -9.73 16.03
C TRP A 131 7.77 -9.77 16.57
N ILE A 132 7.58 -9.42 17.84
CA ILE A 132 6.26 -9.38 18.48
C ILE A 132 5.31 -8.37 17.83
N TYR A 133 5.84 -7.26 17.31
CA TYR A 133 5.04 -6.26 16.59
C TYR A 133 4.52 -6.80 15.25
N GLY A 134 5.13 -7.85 14.71
CA GLY A 134 4.61 -8.56 13.54
C GLY A 134 3.22 -9.16 13.81
N PHE A 135 3.04 -9.77 14.97
CA PHE A 135 1.74 -10.29 15.39
C PHE A 135 0.68 -9.19 15.52
N LEU A 136 1.02 -8.13 16.27
CA LEU A 136 0.14 -6.97 16.44
C LEU A 136 -0.23 -6.32 15.11
N PHE A 137 0.73 -6.26 14.19
CA PHE A 137 0.50 -5.72 12.85
C PHE A 137 -0.44 -6.60 12.02
N CYS A 138 -0.34 -7.94 12.10
CA CYS A 138 -1.27 -8.83 11.42
C CYS A 138 -2.71 -8.64 11.92
N VAL A 139 -2.92 -8.59 13.23
CA VAL A 139 -4.24 -8.31 13.82
C VAL A 139 -4.75 -6.93 13.37
N TYR A 140 -3.90 -5.92 13.44
CA TYR A 140 -4.26 -4.56 13.01
C TYR A 140 -4.61 -4.52 11.51
N TYR A 141 -3.90 -5.27 10.69
CA TYR A 141 -4.15 -5.37 9.26
C TYR A 141 -5.54 -5.96 8.99
N GLU A 142 -5.86 -7.09 9.60
CA GLU A 142 -7.16 -7.77 9.41
C GLU A 142 -8.34 -6.92 9.90
N VAL A 143 -8.20 -6.27 11.05
CA VAL A 143 -9.29 -5.50 11.65
C VAL A 143 -9.50 -4.14 10.98
N ILE A 144 -8.43 -3.47 10.55
CA ILE A 144 -8.48 -2.07 10.12
C ILE A 144 -8.05 -1.90 8.66
N LEU A 145 -6.87 -2.40 8.29
CA LEU A 145 -6.30 -2.09 6.98
C LEU A 145 -6.96 -2.84 5.84
N LEU A 146 -7.47 -4.05 6.09
CA LEU A 146 -8.11 -4.86 5.06
C LEU A 146 -9.31 -4.15 4.45
N TRP A 147 -10.13 -3.51 5.28
CA TRP A 147 -11.35 -2.80 4.85
C TRP A 147 -11.08 -1.61 3.94
N GLN A 148 -9.90 -1.01 4.06
CA GLN A 148 -9.49 0.02 3.12
C GLN A 148 -9.35 -0.50 1.68
N MET A 149 -9.17 -1.82 1.50
CA MET A 149 -9.06 -2.39 0.16
C MET A 149 -10.37 -2.29 -0.60
N LEU A 150 -11.50 -2.56 0.06
CA LEU A 150 -12.84 -2.40 -0.53
C LEU A 150 -13.08 -0.95 -0.97
N TRP A 151 -12.69 0.01 -0.11
CA TRP A 151 -12.80 1.42 -0.44
C TRP A 151 -11.85 1.83 -1.58
N ALA A 152 -10.66 1.23 -1.63
CA ALA A 152 -9.71 1.47 -2.71
C ALA A 152 -10.22 0.98 -4.06
N TRP A 153 -10.99 -0.12 -4.12
CA TRP A 153 -11.62 -0.61 -5.37
C TRP A 153 -12.58 0.41 -5.96
N ILE A 154 -13.39 1.04 -5.11
CA ILE A 154 -14.42 2.01 -5.53
C ILE A 154 -13.80 3.37 -5.87
N THR A 155 -12.59 3.65 -5.37
CA THR A 155 -11.96 4.98 -5.47
C THR A 155 -10.56 4.95 -6.09
N PHE A 156 -10.23 3.91 -6.86
CA PHE A 156 -8.87 3.73 -7.40
C PHE A 156 -8.45 4.83 -8.39
N TRP A 157 -9.41 5.50 -9.05
CA TRP A 157 -9.16 6.61 -9.96
C TRP A 157 -8.85 7.94 -9.27
N VAL A 158 -9.06 8.06 -7.95
CA VAL A 158 -8.80 9.28 -7.21
C VAL A 158 -7.29 9.50 -7.05
N ASN A 159 -6.78 10.61 -7.60
CA ASN A 159 -5.36 10.97 -7.67
C ASN A 159 -5.02 12.12 -6.71
N ASP A 160 -5.51 12.12 -5.48
CA ASP A 160 -5.27 13.20 -4.55
C ASP A 160 -3.98 12.98 -3.75
N TRP A 161 -2.99 13.88 -3.93
CA TRP A 161 -1.72 13.86 -3.20
C TRP A 161 -1.85 14.30 -1.74
N GLY A 162 -2.98 14.87 -1.33
CA GLY A 162 -3.34 15.24 0.04
C GLY A 162 -2.37 16.13 0.83
N THR A 163 -1.07 16.05 0.52
CA THR A 163 0.01 16.75 1.25
C THR A 163 0.74 17.79 0.42
N ARG A 164 0.96 17.57 -0.88
CA ARG A 164 1.72 18.53 -1.73
C ARG A 164 0.96 19.82 -2.04
N GLY A 165 -0.36 19.78 -2.13
CA GLY A 165 -1.17 20.98 -2.38
C GLY A 165 -1.18 21.96 -1.21
N LYS A 166 -1.16 21.45 0.02
CA LYS A 166 -1.11 22.28 1.24
C LYS A 166 0.28 22.83 1.53
N GLY A 167 1.35 22.06 1.24
CA GLY A 167 2.72 22.52 1.35
C GLY A 167 3.04 23.65 0.38
N LYS A 168 2.63 23.53 -0.88
CA LYS A 168 2.83 24.58 -1.89
C LYS A 168 2.07 25.87 -1.56
N LYS A 169 0.84 25.78 -1.02
CA LYS A 169 0.09 26.95 -0.55
C LYS A 169 0.76 27.61 0.65
N ARG A 170 1.22 26.84 1.64
CA ARG A 170 1.94 27.38 2.81
C ARG A 170 3.28 28.02 2.45
N SER A 171 4.05 27.42 1.54
CA SER A 171 5.31 27.99 1.07
C SER A 171 5.08 29.25 0.23
N ALA A 172 4.06 29.29 -0.62
CA ALA A 172 3.70 30.48 -1.39
C ALA A 172 3.17 31.61 -0.50
N GLU A 173 2.42 31.27 0.54
CA GLU A 173 1.90 32.23 1.53
C GLU A 173 3.00 32.75 2.46
N ALA A 174 3.95 31.90 2.86
CA ALA A 174 5.14 32.29 3.58
C ALA A 174 6.07 33.20 2.76
N LEU A 175 6.29 32.88 1.49
CA LEU A 175 7.06 33.75 0.55
C LEU A 175 6.37 35.10 0.33
N ARG A 176 5.04 35.11 0.22
CA ARG A 176 4.27 36.35 0.06
C ARG A 176 4.31 37.24 1.30
N ASN A 177 4.42 36.62 2.48
CA ASN A 177 4.52 37.34 3.75
C ASN A 177 5.96 37.78 4.09
N THR A 178 6.97 37.25 3.42
CA THR A 178 8.40 37.60 3.61
C THR A 178 8.93 38.61 2.60
N VAL A 179 8.18 38.93 1.53
CA VAL A 179 8.53 40.01 0.61
C VAL A 179 8.09 41.34 1.24
N PRO A 180 9.01 42.25 1.60
CA PRO A 180 8.63 43.54 2.11
C PRO A 180 7.83 44.32 1.06
N ARG A 181 6.76 44.99 1.48
CA ARG A 181 5.90 45.86 0.65
C ARG A 181 6.58 47.12 0.09
N GLU A 182 7.90 47.18 0.18
CA GLU A 182 8.67 48.38 -0.24
C GLU A 182 8.93 48.46 -1.75
N ALA A 183 8.53 47.45 -2.55
CA ALA A 183 8.74 47.47 -4.00
C ALA A 183 7.60 48.16 -4.78
N GLU A 184 6.52 48.62 -4.16
CA GLU A 184 5.36 49.20 -4.85
C GLU A 184 5.40 50.75 -4.95
N ASN A 185 6.45 51.42 -4.45
CA ASN A 185 6.55 52.89 -4.47
C ASN A 185 7.61 53.47 -5.40
N TYR A 186 8.08 52.73 -6.36
CA TYR A 186 8.93 53.26 -7.44
C TYR A 186 8.29 52.91 -8.81
N GLY A 187 7.29 53.69 -9.16
CA GLY A 187 6.68 53.73 -10.49
C GLY A 187 6.04 55.09 -10.70
#